data_ddb957095fe4ad1001609b4a58cd1b9a
#
_entry.id   ddb957095fe4ad1001609b4a58cd1b9a
#
_cell.length_a   1.000
_cell.length_b   1.000
_cell.length_c   1.000
_cell.angle_alpha   90.00
_cell.angle_beta   90.00
_cell.angle_gamma   90.00
#
_symmetry.space_group_name_H-M   'P 1'
#
loop_
_entity.id
_entity.type
_entity.pdbx_description
1 polymer ?
#
loop_
_entity_poly.entity_id
_entity_poly.type
_entity_poly.pdbx_seq_one_letter_code
_entity_poly.pdbx_strand_id
1 'polypeptide(L)'
;MRHFLFSLALMFTAALCAADRPNMIFIIADDVSWDDLGCYGNTAARTPNLDKLAAHGRRFDEAYLTASSCSPSRSSIITGRYPHNNGRASELHQPIAAHIPWFPRLLREAGYYTALVGKHHMTSDQSAEGEKPQPEPFDLVDPGNEPGNKGGHATWVKTLHERPKDKPFFFWFASLDAHRDWDGDKDWQEGLYGPKHDPATVRVPPFLTDDAATRQDLASYYNEITRLDYFVGKVVAELEKQGALENTLIIMMADNGRAFPRAKTRLHDSGMKTPFITHWPAGIQQPGTPSQSLISAIDVAPTLLELAGVPVAPTMQGVSFAPVFTHPNAEVRKHAFSEHNWHDYSAHGRSVRSEGFLYIRNNRPKEPWQGPADSVRSPSYEQLKVLRDEGKLTPAQADVFLAPRPPEELYRSDADADQLTNLASDPNYASVKVRLAKLLDDWTEQTGDSAPADISRDMFDRETGESLYKRKDNSYRGTPPGWDRDASHVNAPGPR
;
A
#
# COMPACT_ATOMS: atom_id res chain seq x y z
N MET A 1 -5.69 36.59 -63.58
CA MET A 1 -4.67 35.65 -63.10
C MET A 1 -4.64 35.74 -61.59
N ARG A 2 -5.25 34.76 -60.89
CA ARG A 2 -5.29 34.68 -59.43
C ARG A 2 -4.32 33.59 -59.01
N HIS A 3 -3.28 33.92 -58.23
CA HIS A 3 -2.32 32.99 -57.66
C HIS A 3 -2.91 32.41 -56.34
N PHE A 4 -3.16 31.11 -56.34
CA PHE A 4 -3.44 30.33 -55.12
C PHE A 4 -2.10 29.93 -54.48
N LEU A 5 -1.81 30.47 -53.32
CA LEU A 5 -0.74 30.02 -52.45
C LEU A 5 -1.28 28.88 -51.55
N PHE A 6 -0.82 27.66 -51.81
CA PHE A 6 -1.04 26.53 -50.91
C PHE A 6 -0.01 26.60 -49.78
N SER A 7 -0.45 26.91 -48.57
CA SER A 7 0.37 26.77 -47.36
C SER A 7 0.35 25.34 -46.92
N LEU A 8 1.50 24.66 -47.08
CA LEU A 8 1.74 23.30 -46.56
C LEU A 8 2.08 23.42 -45.07
N ALA A 9 1.11 23.11 -44.18
CA ALA A 9 1.36 23.00 -42.76
C ALA A 9 2.06 21.66 -42.51
N LEU A 10 3.36 21.68 -42.26
CA LEU A 10 4.11 20.53 -41.72
C LEU A 10 3.66 20.30 -40.28
N MET A 11 2.87 19.27 -40.06
CA MET A 11 2.68 18.71 -38.71
C MET A 11 3.97 17.97 -38.31
N PHE A 12 4.78 18.59 -37.48
CA PHE A 12 5.83 17.92 -36.76
C PHE A 12 5.16 17.06 -35.66
N THR A 13 4.89 15.79 -35.94
CA THR A 13 4.69 14.78 -34.94
C THR A 13 6.07 14.49 -34.34
N ALA A 14 6.38 15.09 -33.21
CA ALA A 14 7.53 14.66 -32.41
C ALA A 14 7.26 13.21 -31.96
N ALA A 15 7.81 12.24 -32.70
CA ALA A 15 7.98 10.89 -32.20
C ALA A 15 8.98 11.02 -31.04
N LEU A 16 8.50 10.98 -29.79
CA LEU A 16 9.39 10.72 -28.66
C LEU A 16 10.13 9.41 -28.97
N CYS A 17 11.44 9.52 -29.15
CA CYS A 17 12.30 8.36 -29.33
C CYS A 17 12.13 7.44 -28.12
N ALA A 18 12.08 6.12 -28.35
CA ALA A 18 12.01 5.10 -27.30
C ALA A 18 13.15 5.22 -26.25
N ALA A 19 14.21 5.98 -26.56
CA ALA A 19 15.32 6.29 -25.67
C ALA A 19 15.00 7.25 -24.51
N ASP A 20 13.87 7.97 -24.55
CA ASP A 20 13.53 8.98 -23.54
C ASP A 20 12.54 8.47 -22.49
N ARG A 21 12.01 7.24 -22.63
CA ARG A 21 11.08 6.65 -21.68
C ARG A 21 11.85 6.02 -20.52
N PRO A 22 11.51 6.35 -19.23
CA PRO A 22 12.20 5.74 -18.10
C PRO A 22 11.88 4.25 -17.98
N ASN A 23 12.87 3.47 -17.58
CA ASN A 23 12.59 2.17 -16.97
C ASN A 23 11.95 2.39 -15.62
N MET A 24 11.16 1.42 -15.16
CA MET A 24 10.41 1.55 -13.90
C MET A 24 10.52 0.28 -13.08
N ILE A 25 10.86 0.43 -11.81
CA ILE A 25 10.80 -0.64 -10.82
C ILE A 25 9.91 -0.19 -9.68
N PHE A 26 8.84 -0.93 -9.45
CA PHE A 26 7.95 -0.75 -8.33
C PHE A 26 8.21 -1.87 -7.31
N ILE A 27 8.85 -1.51 -6.19
CA ILE A 27 9.14 -2.42 -5.08
C ILE A 27 8.04 -2.28 -4.05
N ILE A 28 7.35 -3.37 -3.73
CA ILE A 28 6.30 -3.39 -2.72
C ILE A 28 6.67 -4.39 -1.62
N ALA A 29 6.87 -3.86 -0.40
CA ALA A 29 7.05 -4.65 0.81
C ALA A 29 5.70 -5.18 1.30
N ASP A 30 5.71 -6.30 1.99
CA ASP A 30 4.53 -6.88 2.63
C ASP A 30 4.55 -6.56 4.13
N ASP A 31 3.48 -5.96 4.65
CA ASP A 31 3.31 -5.68 6.09
C ASP A 31 4.37 -4.75 6.72
N VAL A 32 4.81 -3.68 6.05
CA VAL A 32 5.82 -2.74 6.59
C VAL A 32 5.20 -1.37 6.88
N SER A 33 5.27 -0.91 8.14
CA SER A 33 4.83 0.44 8.50
C SER A 33 5.85 1.50 8.12
N TRP A 34 5.37 2.73 7.88
CA TRP A 34 6.19 3.85 7.45
C TRP A 34 7.35 4.17 8.39
N ASP A 35 7.13 4.01 9.71
CA ASP A 35 8.08 4.31 10.77
C ASP A 35 9.05 3.15 11.10
N ASP A 36 9.11 2.11 10.25
CA ASP A 36 10.01 0.96 10.44
C ASP A 36 11.29 1.04 9.60
N LEU A 37 11.55 2.17 8.94
CA LEU A 37 12.75 2.39 8.13
C LEU A 37 13.64 3.48 8.73
N GLY A 38 14.97 3.34 8.54
CA GLY A 38 15.96 4.31 9.04
C GLY A 38 15.72 5.72 8.54
N CYS A 39 15.44 5.89 7.25
CA CYS A 39 15.17 7.20 6.64
C CYS A 39 13.90 7.90 7.18
N TYR A 40 13.02 7.18 7.87
CA TYR A 40 11.87 7.73 8.60
C TYR A 40 12.12 7.88 10.12
N GLY A 41 13.37 7.70 10.56
CA GLY A 41 13.79 7.96 11.93
C GLY A 41 13.83 6.74 12.86
N ASN A 42 13.63 5.52 12.35
CA ASN A 42 13.80 4.31 13.15
C ASN A 42 15.27 3.91 13.23
N THR A 43 15.93 4.29 14.32
CA THR A 43 17.35 3.97 14.53
C THR A 43 17.61 2.50 14.90
N ALA A 44 16.56 1.74 15.23
CA ALA A 44 16.67 0.30 15.50
C ALA A 44 16.63 -0.55 14.23
N ALA A 45 15.98 -0.07 13.17
CA ALA A 45 15.92 -0.77 11.89
C ALA A 45 17.19 -0.52 11.06
N ARG A 46 17.74 -1.58 10.47
CA ARG A 46 18.91 -1.49 9.57
C ARG A 46 18.45 -1.56 8.12
N THR A 47 18.32 -0.38 7.49
CA THR A 47 17.84 -0.24 6.11
C THR A 47 18.75 0.65 5.27
N PRO A 48 20.08 0.40 5.24
CA PRO A 48 21.06 1.31 4.63
C PRO A 48 20.86 1.53 3.12
N ASN A 49 20.32 0.54 2.40
CA ASN A 49 20.06 0.67 0.96
C ASN A 49 18.82 1.53 0.68
N LEU A 50 17.74 1.34 1.44
CA LEU A 50 16.54 2.17 1.39
C LEU A 50 16.84 3.60 1.85
N ASP A 51 17.66 3.76 2.89
CA ASP A 51 18.09 5.07 3.39
C ASP A 51 18.92 5.80 2.31
N LYS A 52 19.80 5.08 1.60
CA LYS A 52 20.55 5.62 0.46
C LYS A 52 19.65 6.02 -0.70
N LEU A 53 18.63 5.21 -1.03
CA LEU A 53 17.65 5.57 -2.05
C LEU A 53 16.89 6.85 -1.69
N ALA A 54 16.48 7.01 -0.43
CA ALA A 54 15.82 8.21 0.06
C ALA A 54 16.75 9.44 0.02
N ALA A 55 18.01 9.28 0.43
CA ALA A 55 19.01 10.35 0.46
C ALA A 55 19.39 10.86 -0.93
N HIS A 56 19.36 10.02 -1.96
CA HIS A 56 19.68 10.36 -3.35
C HIS A 56 18.44 10.43 -4.26
N GLY A 57 17.25 10.33 -3.68
CA GLY A 57 15.97 10.40 -4.36
C GLY A 57 15.01 11.33 -3.64
N ARG A 58 13.78 10.88 -3.39
CA ARG A 58 12.77 11.63 -2.66
C ARG A 58 11.97 10.71 -1.73
N ARG A 59 11.95 11.04 -0.44
CA ARG A 59 11.03 10.46 0.54
C ARG A 59 9.76 11.30 0.58
N PHE A 60 8.61 10.64 0.66
CA PHE A 60 7.32 11.30 0.89
C PHE A 60 6.89 11.10 2.34
N ASP A 61 6.57 12.19 3.02
CA ASP A 61 6.16 12.16 4.41
C ASP A 61 4.65 12.01 4.59
N GLU A 62 3.85 12.22 3.51
CA GLU A 62 2.40 12.17 3.51
C GLU A 62 1.86 11.24 2.40
N ALA A 63 2.24 9.95 2.46
CA ALA A 63 1.81 8.91 1.53
C ALA A 63 0.87 7.92 2.23
N TYR A 64 -0.33 7.70 1.66
CA TYR A 64 -1.36 6.90 2.31
C TYR A 64 -1.94 5.82 1.40
N LEU A 65 -2.23 4.68 2.00
CA LEU A 65 -2.94 3.57 1.38
C LEU A 65 -4.45 3.86 1.32
N THR A 66 -5.13 3.21 0.38
CA THR A 66 -6.61 3.21 0.33
C THR A 66 -7.22 2.08 1.15
N ALA A 67 -6.46 1.03 1.43
CA ALA A 67 -6.82 -0.03 2.36
C ALA A 67 -5.56 -0.63 2.99
N SER A 68 -5.58 -0.92 4.29
CA SER A 68 -4.51 -1.63 4.99
C SER A 68 -4.81 -3.13 4.99
N SER A 69 -4.78 -3.73 3.80
CA SER A 69 -5.13 -5.13 3.56
C SER A 69 -4.49 -5.58 2.25
N CYS A 70 -3.76 -6.68 2.24
CA CYS A 70 -2.87 -7.09 1.15
C CYS A 70 -3.50 -7.03 -0.26
N SER A 71 -4.46 -7.92 -0.60
CA SER A 71 -5.02 -7.93 -1.95
C SER A 71 -5.88 -6.70 -2.29
N PRO A 72 -6.69 -6.10 -1.38
CA PRO A 72 -7.38 -4.85 -1.66
C PRO A 72 -6.46 -3.67 -1.94
N SER A 73 -5.37 -3.53 -1.16
CA SER A 73 -4.37 -2.50 -1.40
C SER A 73 -3.67 -2.68 -2.75
N ARG A 74 -3.16 -3.89 -3.03
CA ARG A 74 -2.50 -4.21 -4.30
C ARG A 74 -3.43 -4.02 -5.49
N SER A 75 -4.71 -4.40 -5.35
CA SER A 75 -5.75 -4.18 -6.36
C SER A 75 -5.99 -2.69 -6.61
N SER A 76 -6.03 -1.87 -5.55
CA SER A 76 -6.15 -0.42 -5.68
C SER A 76 -4.96 0.21 -6.41
N ILE A 77 -3.74 -0.20 -6.08
CA ILE A 77 -2.52 0.32 -6.71
C ILE A 77 -2.50 -0.03 -8.20
N ILE A 78 -2.75 -1.31 -8.56
CA ILE A 78 -2.61 -1.77 -9.95
C ILE A 78 -3.70 -1.20 -10.89
N THR A 79 -4.87 -0.85 -10.33
CA THR A 79 -5.99 -0.28 -11.07
C THR A 79 -6.06 1.25 -11.00
N GLY A 80 -5.38 1.89 -10.04
CA GLY A 80 -5.51 3.31 -9.75
C GLY A 80 -6.89 3.68 -9.21
N ARG A 81 -7.59 2.77 -8.50
CA ARG A 81 -8.98 2.93 -8.04
C ARG A 81 -9.15 2.64 -6.56
N TYR A 82 -10.17 3.23 -5.94
CA TYR A 82 -10.54 2.87 -4.57
C TYR A 82 -10.99 1.40 -4.47
N PRO A 83 -10.82 0.75 -3.29
CA PRO A 83 -11.15 -0.67 -3.13
C PRO A 83 -12.58 -1.01 -3.54
N HIS A 84 -13.61 -0.26 -3.05
CA HIS A 84 -15.01 -0.52 -3.39
C HIS A 84 -15.33 -0.34 -4.88
N ASN A 85 -14.50 0.39 -5.62
CA ASN A 85 -14.62 0.55 -7.08
C ASN A 85 -13.90 -0.56 -7.87
N ASN A 86 -13.32 -1.56 -7.21
CA ASN A 86 -12.68 -2.73 -7.83
C ASN A 86 -13.57 -3.98 -7.82
N GLY A 87 -14.86 -3.83 -7.52
CA GLY A 87 -15.79 -4.93 -7.40
C GLY A 87 -15.53 -5.76 -6.13
N ARG A 88 -15.46 -7.08 -6.25
CA ARG A 88 -15.22 -7.97 -5.09
C ARG A 88 -13.85 -7.76 -4.45
N ALA A 89 -12.86 -7.23 -5.17
CA ALA A 89 -11.50 -6.99 -4.66
C ALA A 89 -11.42 -5.90 -3.57
N SER A 90 -12.53 -5.29 -3.17
CA SER A 90 -12.63 -4.50 -1.94
C SER A 90 -12.40 -5.32 -0.67
N GLU A 91 -12.56 -6.65 -0.74
CA GLU A 91 -12.32 -7.61 0.34
C GLU A 91 -11.12 -8.51 0.04
N LEU A 92 -10.46 -8.98 1.10
CA LEU A 92 -9.28 -9.84 1.00
C LEU A 92 -9.57 -11.11 0.18
N HIS A 93 -8.62 -11.50 -0.69
CA HIS A 93 -8.66 -12.69 -1.55
C HIS A 93 -9.78 -12.69 -2.61
N GLN A 94 -10.37 -11.54 -2.90
CA GLN A 94 -11.41 -11.45 -3.92
C GLN A 94 -10.89 -10.85 -5.23
N PRO A 95 -11.51 -11.19 -6.38
CA PRO A 95 -11.03 -10.76 -7.70
C PRO A 95 -11.46 -9.32 -8.03
N ILE A 96 -10.61 -8.64 -8.83
CA ILE A 96 -10.90 -7.38 -9.48
C ILE A 96 -11.94 -7.61 -10.59
N ALA A 97 -12.93 -6.74 -10.75
CA ALA A 97 -13.92 -6.83 -11.81
C ALA A 97 -13.25 -6.86 -13.19
N ALA A 98 -13.71 -7.76 -14.06
CA ALA A 98 -13.02 -8.12 -15.32
C ALA A 98 -12.87 -6.94 -16.31
N HIS A 99 -13.77 -5.95 -16.27
CA HIS A 99 -13.73 -4.77 -17.16
C HIS A 99 -12.69 -3.73 -16.76
N ILE A 100 -12.10 -3.82 -15.55
CA ILE A 100 -11.17 -2.80 -15.03
C ILE A 100 -9.75 -3.06 -15.56
N PRO A 101 -9.14 -2.10 -16.29
CA PRO A 101 -7.80 -2.28 -16.82
C PRO A 101 -6.74 -2.19 -15.69
N TRP A 102 -5.69 -2.99 -15.82
CA TRP A 102 -4.51 -2.95 -14.97
C TRP A 102 -3.41 -2.14 -15.68
N PHE A 103 -2.81 -1.16 -15.02
CA PHE A 103 -1.83 -0.28 -15.66
C PHE A 103 -0.61 -1.00 -16.26
N PRO A 104 -0.08 -2.12 -15.71
CA PRO A 104 1.05 -2.81 -16.34
C PRO A 104 0.73 -3.34 -17.73
N ARG A 105 -0.54 -3.72 -17.97
CA ARG A 105 -1.00 -4.10 -19.31
C ARG A 105 -0.91 -2.93 -20.29
N LEU A 106 -1.32 -1.72 -19.88
CA LEU A 106 -1.23 -0.54 -20.71
C LEU A 106 0.22 -0.18 -21.04
N LEU A 107 1.14 -0.36 -20.09
CA LEU A 107 2.58 -0.24 -20.33
C LEU A 107 3.09 -1.30 -21.32
N ARG A 108 2.66 -2.54 -21.18
CA ARG A 108 3.00 -3.64 -22.09
C ARG A 108 2.53 -3.36 -23.52
N GLU A 109 1.29 -2.90 -23.69
CA GLU A 109 0.71 -2.51 -24.97
C GLU A 109 1.47 -1.32 -25.59
N ALA A 110 2.09 -0.46 -24.77
CA ALA A 110 2.96 0.64 -25.20
C ALA A 110 4.42 0.22 -25.46
N GLY A 111 4.74 -1.08 -25.38
CA GLY A 111 6.05 -1.63 -25.74
C GLY A 111 7.01 -1.85 -24.59
N TYR A 112 6.60 -1.66 -23.33
CA TYR A 112 7.39 -2.06 -22.17
C TYR A 112 7.46 -3.58 -22.05
N TYR A 113 8.61 -4.11 -21.61
CA TYR A 113 8.67 -5.47 -21.09
C TYR A 113 8.24 -5.45 -19.62
N THR A 114 7.26 -6.25 -19.25
CA THR A 114 6.62 -6.20 -17.93
C THR A 114 6.84 -7.50 -17.15
N ALA A 115 7.20 -7.38 -15.87
CA ALA A 115 7.36 -8.55 -15.00
C ALA A 115 6.76 -8.29 -13.61
N LEU A 116 6.15 -9.35 -13.04
CA LEU A 116 5.83 -9.44 -11.63
C LEU A 116 6.68 -10.55 -11.01
N VAL A 117 7.45 -10.21 -9.98
CA VAL A 117 8.30 -11.17 -9.28
C VAL A 117 8.07 -11.09 -7.79
N GLY A 118 7.60 -12.19 -7.20
CA GLY A 118 7.25 -12.32 -5.81
C GLY A 118 5.75 -12.45 -5.56
N LYS A 119 5.23 -11.83 -4.49
CA LYS A 119 3.83 -11.93 -4.09
C LYS A 119 2.87 -11.29 -5.09
N HIS A 120 2.14 -12.11 -5.82
CA HIS A 120 1.12 -11.62 -6.77
C HIS A 120 -0.14 -11.12 -6.04
N HIS A 121 -0.87 -11.99 -5.41
CA HIS A 121 -2.04 -11.75 -4.55
C HIS A 121 -3.16 -10.90 -5.16
N MET A 122 -3.24 -10.84 -6.48
CA MET A 122 -4.30 -10.17 -7.23
C MET A 122 -4.86 -11.15 -8.27
N THR A 123 -6.16 -11.11 -8.51
CA THR A 123 -6.83 -11.93 -9.53
C THR A 123 -7.86 -11.08 -10.26
N SER A 124 -8.11 -11.39 -11.53
CA SER A 124 -9.24 -10.83 -12.28
C SER A 124 -10.44 -11.77 -12.17
N ASP A 125 -11.64 -11.20 -12.09
CA ASP A 125 -12.87 -11.99 -12.11
C ASP A 125 -13.04 -12.65 -13.47
N GLN A 126 -13.19 -13.97 -13.45
CA GLN A 126 -13.38 -14.79 -14.65
C GLN A 126 -14.80 -15.36 -14.74
N SER A 127 -15.64 -15.05 -13.75
CA SER A 127 -16.99 -15.61 -13.63
C SER A 127 -18.09 -14.70 -14.20
N ALA A 128 -17.77 -13.46 -14.56
CA ALA A 128 -18.74 -12.52 -15.10
C ALA A 128 -19.24 -12.99 -16.49
N GLU A 129 -20.55 -13.31 -16.58
CA GLU A 129 -21.16 -13.69 -17.85
C GLU A 129 -21.03 -12.56 -18.87
N GLY A 130 -20.47 -12.89 -20.04
CA GLY A 130 -20.30 -11.96 -21.17
C GLY A 130 -19.03 -11.12 -21.15
N GLU A 131 -18.25 -11.10 -20.10
CA GLU A 131 -16.95 -10.42 -20.04
C GLU A 131 -15.80 -11.39 -20.36
N LYS A 132 -14.91 -10.99 -21.27
CA LYS A 132 -13.68 -11.75 -21.51
C LYS A 132 -12.69 -11.45 -20.38
N PRO A 133 -12.05 -12.48 -19.81
CA PRO A 133 -10.94 -12.28 -18.87
C PRO A 133 -9.91 -11.31 -19.46
N GLN A 134 -9.40 -10.41 -18.65
CA GLN A 134 -8.30 -9.55 -19.07
C GLN A 134 -7.11 -10.41 -19.47
N PRO A 135 -6.40 -10.12 -20.58
CA PRO A 135 -5.13 -10.77 -20.88
C PRO A 135 -4.14 -10.54 -19.72
N GLU A 136 -3.23 -11.51 -19.54
CA GLU A 136 -2.17 -11.39 -18.53
C GLU A 136 -1.43 -10.04 -18.67
N PRO A 137 -1.34 -9.21 -17.62
CA PRO A 137 -0.74 -7.89 -17.71
C PRO A 137 0.80 -7.91 -17.74
N PHE A 138 1.41 -9.05 -17.42
CA PHE A 138 2.86 -9.23 -17.34
C PHE A 138 3.36 -10.23 -18.39
N ASP A 139 4.53 -9.93 -18.97
CA ASP A 139 5.23 -10.88 -19.85
C ASP A 139 5.87 -12.01 -19.04
N LEU A 140 6.25 -11.73 -17.77
CA LEU A 140 6.80 -12.71 -16.83
C LEU A 140 6.07 -12.60 -15.48
N VAL A 141 5.64 -13.73 -14.95
CA VAL A 141 5.21 -13.87 -13.54
C VAL A 141 6.06 -14.96 -12.90
N ASP A 142 6.81 -14.59 -11.85
CA ASP A 142 7.72 -15.49 -11.13
C ASP A 142 7.45 -15.36 -9.62
N PRO A 143 7.33 -16.44 -8.85
CA PRO A 143 7.10 -16.36 -7.40
C PRO A 143 8.28 -15.75 -6.63
N GLY A 144 9.42 -15.51 -7.27
CA GLY A 144 10.56 -14.86 -6.65
C GLY A 144 11.30 -15.70 -5.61
N ASN A 145 11.07 -17.01 -5.57
CA ASN A 145 11.57 -17.91 -4.54
C ASN A 145 12.67 -18.84 -5.08
N GLU A 146 13.64 -19.15 -4.22
CA GLU A 146 14.65 -20.18 -4.44
C GLU A 146 14.81 -21.03 -3.17
N PRO A 147 15.43 -22.22 -3.25
CA PRO A 147 15.77 -23.00 -2.06
C PRO A 147 16.54 -22.19 -1.03
N GLY A 148 16.06 -22.13 0.22
CA GLY A 148 16.65 -21.34 1.30
C GLY A 148 16.32 -19.84 1.27
N ASN A 149 15.49 -19.39 0.31
CA ASN A 149 15.00 -18.00 0.27
C ASN A 149 13.59 -17.94 -0.30
N LYS A 150 12.61 -17.79 0.55
CA LYS A 150 11.18 -17.70 0.20
C LYS A 150 10.61 -16.29 0.35
N GLY A 151 11.46 -15.28 0.51
CA GLY A 151 11.04 -13.89 0.71
C GLY A 151 10.50 -13.18 -0.56
N GLY A 152 10.33 -13.91 -1.68
CA GLY A 152 9.78 -13.35 -2.92
C GLY A 152 10.76 -12.50 -3.73
N HIS A 153 12.01 -12.35 -3.30
CA HIS A 153 12.99 -11.45 -3.90
C HIS A 153 14.23 -12.17 -4.47
N ALA A 154 14.34 -13.50 -4.32
CA ALA A 154 15.54 -14.25 -4.71
C ALA A 154 15.88 -14.09 -6.19
N THR A 155 14.89 -13.99 -7.08
CA THR A 155 15.07 -13.93 -8.54
C THR A 155 14.99 -12.51 -9.12
N TRP A 156 14.92 -11.43 -8.31
CA TRP A 156 14.84 -10.05 -8.81
C TRP A 156 16.03 -9.66 -9.69
N VAL A 157 17.26 -9.94 -9.22
CA VAL A 157 18.48 -9.65 -9.99
C VAL A 157 18.55 -10.48 -11.27
N LYS A 158 18.14 -11.76 -11.21
CA LYS A 158 18.07 -12.64 -12.39
C LYS A 158 17.12 -12.05 -13.44
N THR A 159 15.93 -11.61 -13.04
CA THR A 159 14.95 -10.98 -13.94
C THR A 159 15.52 -9.72 -14.60
N LEU A 160 16.24 -8.88 -13.84
CA LEU A 160 16.95 -7.71 -14.40
C LEU A 160 18.02 -8.12 -15.41
N HIS A 161 18.73 -9.20 -15.15
CA HIS A 161 19.80 -9.69 -16.02
C HIS A 161 19.26 -10.27 -17.32
N GLU A 162 18.20 -11.05 -17.27
CA GLU A 162 17.65 -11.81 -18.38
C GLU A 162 16.65 -11.04 -19.27
N ARG A 163 16.19 -9.85 -18.85
CA ARG A 163 15.23 -9.04 -19.61
C ARG A 163 15.71 -8.70 -21.02
N PRO A 164 14.85 -8.47 -22.02
CA PRO A 164 15.20 -7.82 -23.29
C PRO A 164 15.86 -6.46 -23.05
N LYS A 165 16.98 -6.20 -23.75
CA LYS A 165 17.77 -4.96 -23.55
C LYS A 165 17.38 -3.84 -24.51
N ASP A 166 16.59 -4.17 -25.52
CA ASP A 166 16.09 -3.27 -26.57
C ASP A 166 14.75 -2.63 -26.25
N LYS A 167 14.17 -2.91 -25.06
CA LYS A 167 12.89 -2.39 -24.61
C LYS A 167 13.02 -1.68 -23.27
N PRO A 168 12.26 -0.61 -23.00
CA PRO A 168 12.02 -0.14 -21.65
C PRO A 168 11.30 -1.22 -20.86
N PHE A 169 11.45 -1.23 -19.54
CA PHE A 169 10.84 -2.25 -18.70
C PHE A 169 10.06 -1.64 -17.52
N PHE A 170 9.03 -2.37 -17.11
CA PHE A 170 8.31 -2.16 -15.86
C PHE A 170 8.35 -3.45 -15.04
N PHE A 171 8.92 -3.39 -13.83
CA PHE A 171 8.97 -4.52 -12.92
C PHE A 171 8.22 -4.23 -11.64
N TRP A 172 7.29 -5.11 -11.29
CA TRP A 172 6.60 -5.16 -10.01
C TRP A 172 7.33 -6.18 -9.14
N PHE A 173 8.26 -5.71 -8.32
CA PHE A 173 9.03 -6.53 -7.38
C PHE A 173 8.32 -6.55 -6.04
N ALA A 174 7.69 -7.67 -5.71
CA ALA A 174 6.83 -7.85 -4.56
C ALA A 174 7.47 -8.79 -3.54
N SER A 175 8.03 -8.23 -2.46
CA SER A 175 8.53 -9.04 -1.35
C SER A 175 7.39 -9.77 -0.64
N LEU A 176 7.70 -10.90 0.01
CA LEU A 176 6.94 -11.50 1.08
C LEU A 176 7.39 -11.00 2.46
N ASP A 177 8.57 -10.36 2.51
CA ASP A 177 9.07 -9.70 3.72
C ASP A 177 8.34 -8.35 3.90
N ALA A 178 7.81 -8.03 5.07
CA ALA A 178 7.95 -8.75 6.35
C ALA A 178 6.59 -9.35 6.80
N HIS A 179 5.98 -10.21 6.00
CA HIS A 179 4.74 -10.92 6.37
C HIS A 179 5.04 -12.03 7.40
N ARG A 180 4.13 -12.26 8.36
CA ARG A 180 4.19 -13.44 9.24
C ARG A 180 4.01 -14.72 8.41
N ASP A 181 4.61 -15.90 8.77
CA ASP A 181 5.51 -16.04 9.94
C ASP A 181 6.93 -15.57 9.58
N TRP A 182 7.74 -15.22 10.60
CA TRP A 182 9.12 -14.74 10.43
C TRP A 182 10.05 -15.88 9.99
N ASP A 183 10.03 -16.22 8.70
CA ASP A 183 10.82 -17.34 8.17
C ASP A 183 12.29 -16.97 7.97
N GLY A 184 12.61 -15.68 7.79
CA GLY A 184 13.96 -15.17 7.73
C GLY A 184 14.81 -15.49 8.95
N ASP A 185 14.19 -15.64 10.12
CA ASP A 185 14.90 -16.04 11.32
C ASP A 185 15.47 -17.47 11.26
N LYS A 186 14.81 -18.36 10.51
CA LYS A 186 15.25 -19.76 10.33
C LYS A 186 16.41 -19.87 9.36
N ASP A 187 16.37 -19.07 8.29
CA ASP A 187 17.31 -19.10 7.18
C ASP A 187 18.25 -17.87 7.19
N TRP A 188 18.47 -17.25 8.37
CA TRP A 188 19.27 -16.04 8.50
C TRP A 188 20.71 -16.26 8.09
N GLN A 189 21.19 -15.41 7.18
CA GLN A 189 22.56 -15.44 6.69
C GLN A 189 23.33 -14.20 7.19
N GLU A 190 23.93 -14.32 8.38
CA GLU A 190 24.62 -13.22 9.04
C GLU A 190 25.71 -12.58 8.16
N GLY A 191 26.41 -13.39 7.36
CA GLY A 191 27.41 -12.91 6.41
C GLY A 191 26.86 -12.01 5.29
N LEU A 192 25.55 -12.03 5.03
CA LEU A 192 24.87 -11.20 4.05
C LEU A 192 24.13 -10.02 4.69
N TYR A 193 23.39 -10.27 5.78
CA TYR A 193 22.45 -9.31 6.38
C TYR A 193 22.99 -8.66 7.66
N GLY A 194 24.18 -9.08 8.13
CA GLY A 194 24.74 -8.71 9.43
C GLY A 194 24.07 -9.46 10.58
N PRO A 195 24.36 -9.13 11.85
CA PRO A 195 23.77 -9.82 13.00
C PRO A 195 22.27 -9.63 13.06
N LYS A 196 21.55 -10.57 13.65
CA LYS A 196 20.12 -10.39 13.96
C LYS A 196 19.89 -9.14 14.83
N HIS A 197 18.69 -8.57 14.75
CA HIS A 197 18.31 -7.46 15.62
C HIS A 197 18.22 -7.93 17.08
N ASP A 198 18.76 -7.10 17.99
CA ASP A 198 18.69 -7.33 19.43
C ASP A 198 17.31 -6.88 19.94
N PRO A 199 16.52 -7.77 20.58
CA PRO A 199 15.23 -7.42 21.18
C PRO A 199 15.33 -6.26 22.18
N ALA A 200 16.48 -6.06 22.84
CA ALA A 200 16.66 -4.96 23.78
C ALA A 200 16.65 -3.57 23.12
N THR A 201 16.95 -3.50 21.82
CA THR A 201 17.10 -2.22 21.08
C THR A 201 15.90 -1.84 20.24
N VAL A 202 14.91 -2.72 20.08
CA VAL A 202 13.73 -2.44 19.23
C VAL A 202 12.86 -1.34 19.84
N ARG A 203 12.22 -0.56 18.97
CA ARG A 203 11.24 0.44 19.36
C ARG A 203 9.87 -0.23 19.53
N VAL A 204 9.35 -0.25 20.75
CA VAL A 204 8.01 -0.78 21.04
C VAL A 204 6.98 0.36 20.93
N PRO A 205 5.97 0.28 20.03
CA PRO A 205 4.89 1.25 19.97
C PRO A 205 4.06 1.29 21.26
N PRO A 206 3.48 2.44 21.65
CA PRO A 206 2.77 2.59 22.93
C PRO A 206 1.49 1.76 23.06
N PHE A 207 0.97 1.25 21.95
CA PHE A 207 -0.20 0.36 21.89
C PHE A 207 0.16 -1.13 21.96
N LEU A 208 1.43 -1.47 22.11
CA LEU A 208 1.92 -2.84 22.41
C LEU A 208 2.43 -2.91 23.84
N THR A 209 2.59 -4.14 24.35
CA THR A 209 3.24 -4.38 25.64
C THR A 209 4.75 -4.32 25.49
N ASP A 210 5.44 -3.66 26.42
CA ASP A 210 6.89 -3.65 26.43
C ASP A 210 7.42 -4.80 27.32
N ASP A 211 7.47 -5.98 26.72
CA ASP A 211 7.92 -7.22 27.36
C ASP A 211 8.84 -8.04 26.43
N ALA A 212 9.42 -9.11 26.95
CA ALA A 212 10.38 -9.92 26.23
C ALA A 212 9.78 -10.58 24.96
N ALA A 213 8.52 -11.01 25.01
CA ALA A 213 7.87 -11.67 23.87
C ALA A 213 7.59 -10.68 22.73
N THR A 214 7.04 -9.50 23.05
CA THR A 214 6.78 -8.43 22.08
C THR A 214 8.09 -7.90 21.48
N ARG A 215 9.12 -7.72 22.31
CA ARG A 215 10.43 -7.27 21.81
C ARG A 215 11.08 -8.28 20.87
N GLN A 216 10.98 -9.59 21.18
CA GLN A 216 11.45 -10.64 20.28
C GLN A 216 10.67 -10.68 18.97
N ASP A 217 9.35 -10.55 19.04
CA ASP A 217 8.47 -10.49 17.86
C ASP A 217 8.83 -9.33 16.93
N LEU A 218 9.10 -8.14 17.49
CA LEU A 218 9.57 -6.97 16.75
C LEU A 218 10.98 -7.14 16.19
N ALA A 219 11.90 -7.77 16.92
CA ALA A 219 13.25 -8.04 16.44
C ALA A 219 13.25 -8.99 15.24
N SER A 220 12.44 -10.02 15.28
CA SER A 220 12.24 -10.96 14.16
C SER A 220 11.65 -10.26 12.94
N TYR A 221 10.65 -9.39 13.14
CA TYR A 221 10.09 -8.54 12.10
C TYR A 221 11.14 -7.62 11.46
N TYR A 222 12.02 -6.98 12.25
CA TYR A 222 13.11 -6.14 11.71
C TYR A 222 14.16 -6.93 10.95
N ASN A 223 14.36 -8.21 11.27
CA ASN A 223 15.21 -9.09 10.48
C ASN A 223 14.67 -9.25 9.06
N GLU A 224 13.36 -9.43 8.88
CA GLU A 224 12.72 -9.50 7.56
C GLU A 224 12.93 -8.20 6.76
N ILE A 225 12.75 -7.03 7.39
CA ILE A 225 12.96 -5.73 6.75
C ILE A 225 14.43 -5.57 6.31
N THR A 226 15.39 -5.98 7.15
CA THR A 226 16.83 -5.93 6.80
C THR A 226 17.16 -6.87 5.64
N ARG A 227 16.52 -8.05 5.56
CA ARG A 227 16.65 -8.96 4.42
C ARG A 227 16.12 -8.33 3.14
N LEU A 228 14.93 -7.72 3.17
CA LEU A 228 14.39 -6.97 2.05
C LEU A 228 15.34 -5.85 1.59
N ASP A 229 15.85 -5.05 2.52
CA ASP A 229 16.80 -3.96 2.22
C ASP A 229 18.03 -4.44 1.49
N TYR A 230 18.59 -5.60 1.89
CA TYR A 230 19.72 -6.22 1.20
C TYR A 230 19.40 -6.51 -0.28
N PHE A 231 18.21 -7.08 -0.59
CA PHE A 231 17.83 -7.37 -1.97
C PHE A 231 17.53 -6.12 -2.79
N VAL A 232 16.99 -5.06 -2.16
CA VAL A 232 16.90 -3.74 -2.80
C VAL A 232 18.28 -3.23 -3.20
N GLY A 233 19.28 -3.34 -2.32
CA GLY A 233 20.66 -3.00 -2.64
C GLY A 233 21.23 -3.79 -3.81
N LYS A 234 20.89 -5.08 -3.92
CA LYS A 234 21.31 -5.92 -5.06
C LYS A 234 20.69 -5.48 -6.39
N VAL A 235 19.42 -5.06 -6.37
CA VAL A 235 18.73 -4.51 -7.55
C VAL A 235 19.42 -3.23 -8.01
N VAL A 236 19.72 -2.30 -7.10
CA VAL A 236 20.40 -1.05 -7.41
C VAL A 236 21.79 -1.31 -7.99
N ALA A 237 22.59 -2.18 -7.36
CA ALA A 237 23.92 -2.53 -7.84
C ALA A 237 23.90 -3.18 -9.24
N GLU A 238 22.90 -4.01 -9.54
CA GLU A 238 22.77 -4.59 -10.89
C GLU A 238 22.37 -3.54 -11.92
N LEU A 239 21.51 -2.56 -11.58
CA LEU A 239 21.17 -1.45 -12.46
C LEU A 239 22.40 -0.55 -12.73
N GLU A 240 23.22 -0.25 -11.71
CA GLU A 240 24.48 0.48 -11.85
C GLU A 240 25.43 -0.25 -12.81
N LYS A 241 25.66 -1.54 -12.58
CA LYS A 241 26.50 -2.40 -13.42
C LYS A 241 26.05 -2.43 -14.89
N GLN A 242 24.74 -2.36 -15.14
CA GLN A 242 24.19 -2.34 -16.49
C GLN A 242 24.15 -0.92 -17.11
N GLY A 243 24.55 0.13 -16.38
CA GLY A 243 24.41 1.53 -16.81
C GLY A 243 22.95 1.97 -16.98
N ALA A 244 22.02 1.28 -16.31
CA ALA A 244 20.58 1.53 -16.47
C ALA A 244 20.01 2.38 -15.33
N LEU A 245 20.73 2.57 -14.21
CA LEU A 245 20.21 3.25 -13.02
C LEU A 245 19.80 4.70 -13.32
N GLU A 246 20.58 5.40 -14.14
CA GLU A 246 20.34 6.81 -14.47
C GLU A 246 18.94 7.05 -15.00
N ASN A 247 18.45 6.20 -15.93
CA ASN A 247 17.14 6.28 -16.54
C ASN A 247 16.15 5.25 -15.96
N THR A 248 16.28 4.87 -14.68
CA THR A 248 15.35 3.97 -14.00
C THR A 248 14.70 4.68 -12.82
N LEU A 249 13.38 4.84 -12.87
CA LEU A 249 12.58 5.23 -11.72
C LEU A 249 12.37 4.01 -10.83
N ILE A 250 12.85 4.08 -9.61
CA ILE A 250 12.55 3.11 -8.55
C ILE A 250 11.53 3.75 -7.60
N ILE A 251 10.42 3.08 -7.34
CA ILE A 251 9.45 3.42 -6.30
C ILE A 251 9.46 2.28 -5.29
N MET A 252 9.61 2.58 -4.00
CA MET A 252 9.45 1.64 -2.90
C MET A 252 8.31 2.08 -1.99
N MET A 253 7.39 1.18 -1.69
CA MET A 253 6.32 1.35 -0.70
C MET A 253 5.95 0.01 -0.05
N ALA A 254 5.03 0.05 0.92
CA ALA A 254 4.42 -1.16 1.48
C ALA A 254 2.93 -1.24 1.11
N ASP A 255 2.37 -2.46 1.12
CA ASP A 255 0.96 -2.70 0.80
C ASP A 255 0.02 -2.47 1.99
N ASN A 256 0.51 -2.58 3.22
CA ASN A 256 -0.21 -2.25 4.46
C ASN A 256 0.77 -2.04 5.61
N GLY A 257 0.26 -1.61 6.77
CA GLY A 257 1.05 -1.50 7.98
C GLY A 257 1.50 -2.85 8.54
N ARG A 258 2.43 -2.82 9.48
CA ARG A 258 3.02 -4.03 10.12
C ARG A 258 1.96 -5.00 10.63
N ALA A 259 2.23 -6.31 10.58
CA ALA A 259 1.35 -7.37 11.03
C ALA A 259 1.32 -7.48 12.57
N PHE A 260 1.02 -6.37 13.24
CA PHE A 260 0.93 -6.24 14.70
C PHE A 260 -0.42 -5.64 15.11
N PRO A 261 -0.83 -5.87 16.37
CA PRO A 261 -2.03 -5.23 16.92
C PRO A 261 -2.03 -3.72 16.67
N ARG A 262 -3.19 -3.16 16.31
CA ARG A 262 -3.42 -1.74 16.03
C ARG A 262 -2.61 -1.16 14.85
N ALA A 263 -2.13 -1.98 13.93
CA ALA A 263 -1.46 -1.54 12.70
C ALA A 263 -2.17 -2.07 11.45
N LYS A 264 -1.82 -3.24 10.93
CA LYS A 264 -2.53 -3.85 9.78
C LYS A 264 -4.04 -3.87 10.00
N THR A 265 -4.82 -3.56 8.97
CA THR A 265 -6.27 -3.37 8.93
C THR A 265 -6.82 -2.10 9.60
N ARG A 266 -5.96 -1.24 10.18
CA ARG A 266 -6.40 0.00 10.83
C ARG A 266 -6.47 1.18 9.86
N LEU A 267 -7.42 2.11 10.13
CA LEU A 267 -7.53 3.40 9.42
C LEU A 267 -6.58 4.48 9.97
N HIS A 268 -5.92 4.21 11.09
CA HIS A 268 -4.90 5.04 11.69
C HIS A 268 -3.60 5.03 10.84
N ASP A 269 -2.72 5.96 11.10
CA ASP A 269 -1.44 6.04 10.37
C ASP A 269 -0.57 4.79 10.53
N SER A 270 -0.68 4.10 11.67
CA SER A 270 -0.03 2.81 11.89
C SER A 270 -0.40 1.73 10.84
N GLY A 271 -1.59 1.83 10.24
CA GLY A 271 -2.05 0.94 9.17
C GLY A 271 -1.99 1.55 7.77
N MET A 272 -2.33 2.83 7.64
CA MET A 272 -2.57 3.47 6.34
C MET A 272 -1.41 4.32 5.83
N LYS A 273 -0.59 4.90 6.71
CA LYS A 273 0.60 5.62 6.27
C LYS A 273 1.64 4.61 5.83
N THR A 274 2.14 4.75 4.61
CA THR A 274 3.10 3.80 4.03
C THR A 274 4.45 4.48 3.83
N PRO A 275 5.59 3.77 3.98
CA PRO A 275 6.83 4.30 3.49
C PRO A 275 6.69 4.52 1.98
N PHE A 276 7.17 5.64 1.47
CA PHE A 276 7.13 5.93 0.05
C PHE A 276 8.41 6.65 -0.36
N ILE A 277 9.27 5.95 -1.07
CA ILE A 277 10.58 6.43 -1.50
C ILE A 277 10.65 6.32 -3.02
N THR A 278 11.08 7.39 -3.67
CA THR A 278 11.36 7.37 -5.10
C THR A 278 12.82 7.69 -5.36
N HIS A 279 13.43 7.01 -6.32
CA HIS A 279 14.79 7.28 -6.78
C HIS A 279 14.82 7.27 -8.30
N TRP A 280 15.25 8.37 -8.90
CA TRP A 280 15.37 8.51 -10.35
C TRP A 280 16.36 9.62 -10.68
N PRO A 281 17.64 9.28 -10.89
CA PRO A 281 18.69 10.29 -11.10
C PRO A 281 18.41 11.26 -12.25
N ALA A 282 17.93 10.76 -13.38
CA ALA A 282 17.61 11.62 -14.53
C ALA A 282 16.35 12.50 -14.33
N GLY A 283 15.43 12.17 -13.43
CA GLY A 283 14.14 12.84 -13.33
C GLY A 283 13.91 13.64 -12.04
N ILE A 284 14.54 13.28 -10.92
CA ILE A 284 14.33 13.99 -9.65
C ILE A 284 15.26 15.19 -9.54
N GLN A 285 14.67 16.38 -9.43
CA GLN A 285 15.41 17.59 -9.08
C GLN A 285 15.49 17.72 -7.55
N GLN A 286 16.60 18.27 -7.03
CA GLN A 286 16.86 18.42 -5.59
C GLN A 286 16.74 17.08 -4.84
N PRO A 287 17.53 16.05 -5.22
CA PRO A 287 17.50 14.76 -4.51
C PRO A 287 17.84 14.94 -3.03
N GLY A 288 17.28 14.06 -2.19
CA GLY A 288 17.42 14.12 -0.72
C GLY A 288 16.46 15.09 -0.04
N THR A 289 15.74 15.95 -0.79
CA THR A 289 14.70 16.82 -0.23
C THR A 289 13.41 16.01 -0.03
N PRO A 290 12.90 15.85 1.20
CA PRO A 290 11.62 15.15 1.43
C PRO A 290 10.46 15.96 0.86
N SER A 291 9.37 15.24 0.51
CA SER A 291 8.12 15.83 0.06
C SER A 291 7.06 15.79 1.15
N GLN A 292 6.36 16.93 1.33
CA GLN A 292 5.17 17.04 2.16
C GLN A 292 3.88 16.95 1.32
N SER A 293 4.00 16.66 0.04
CA SER A 293 2.83 16.50 -0.84
C SER A 293 2.00 15.29 -0.40
N LEU A 294 0.72 15.51 -0.16
CA LEU A 294 -0.23 14.45 0.13
C LEU A 294 -0.44 13.60 -1.13
N ILE A 295 -0.17 12.29 -1.04
CA ILE A 295 -0.41 11.32 -2.11
C ILE A 295 -1.18 10.11 -1.58
N SER A 296 -1.88 9.45 -2.49
CA SER A 296 -2.57 8.19 -2.23
C SER A 296 -1.96 7.08 -3.08
N ALA A 297 -1.99 5.85 -2.60
CA ALA A 297 -1.47 4.68 -3.31
C ALA A 297 -2.06 4.52 -4.73
N ILE A 298 -3.30 4.97 -4.96
CA ILE A 298 -3.92 4.96 -6.29
C ILE A 298 -3.30 5.95 -7.28
N ASP A 299 -2.45 6.85 -6.82
CA ASP A 299 -1.76 7.84 -7.65
C ASP A 299 -0.55 7.24 -8.40
N VAL A 300 -0.10 6.05 -8.00
CA VAL A 300 1.01 5.33 -8.65
C VAL A 300 0.69 5.02 -10.09
N ALA A 301 -0.47 4.43 -10.37
CA ALA A 301 -0.84 4.01 -11.73
C ALA A 301 -0.87 5.18 -12.74
N PRO A 302 -1.60 6.30 -12.50
CA PRO A 302 -1.59 7.42 -13.42
C PRO A 302 -0.22 8.09 -13.55
N THR A 303 0.59 8.10 -12.49
CA THR A 303 1.95 8.67 -12.55
C THR A 303 2.87 7.86 -13.47
N LEU A 304 2.88 6.54 -13.33
CA LEU A 304 3.72 5.69 -14.16
C LEU A 304 3.30 5.72 -15.63
N LEU A 305 1.99 5.78 -15.92
CA LEU A 305 1.48 5.94 -17.28
C LEU A 305 1.88 7.28 -17.88
N GLU A 306 1.73 8.38 -17.13
CA GLU A 306 2.14 9.71 -17.58
C GLU A 306 3.63 9.77 -17.95
N LEU A 307 4.50 9.26 -17.07
CA LEU A 307 5.94 9.21 -17.31
C LEU A 307 6.34 8.30 -18.49
N ALA A 308 5.53 7.29 -18.78
CA ALA A 308 5.69 6.43 -19.95
C ALA A 308 5.17 7.08 -21.25
N GLY A 309 4.52 8.24 -21.18
CA GLY A 309 3.81 8.84 -22.30
C GLY A 309 2.58 8.05 -22.76
N VAL A 310 1.98 7.28 -21.85
CA VAL A 310 0.79 6.45 -22.08
C VAL A 310 -0.43 7.17 -21.54
N PRO A 311 -1.54 7.30 -22.31
CA PRO A 311 -2.76 7.91 -21.80
C PRO A 311 -3.27 7.22 -20.51
N VAL A 312 -3.58 8.03 -19.51
CA VAL A 312 -4.21 7.55 -18.28
C VAL A 312 -5.62 7.06 -18.59
N ALA A 313 -5.95 5.84 -18.16
CA ALA A 313 -7.28 5.28 -18.40
C ALA A 313 -8.35 6.10 -17.67
N PRO A 314 -9.48 6.44 -18.31
CA PRO A 314 -10.53 7.27 -17.70
C PRO A 314 -11.22 6.59 -16.50
N THR A 315 -10.98 5.31 -16.31
CA THR A 315 -11.44 4.55 -15.14
C THR A 315 -10.62 4.81 -13.88
N MET A 316 -9.41 5.37 -13.99
CA MET A 316 -8.53 5.64 -12.86
C MET A 316 -9.01 6.85 -12.06
N GLN A 317 -8.97 6.73 -10.74
CA GLN A 317 -9.39 7.77 -9.77
C GLN A 317 -8.20 8.49 -9.14
N GLY A 318 -6.99 7.95 -9.30
CA GLY A 318 -5.75 8.55 -8.86
C GLY A 318 -5.38 9.83 -9.60
N VAL A 319 -4.44 10.58 -9.05
CA VAL A 319 -3.86 11.81 -9.61
C VAL A 319 -2.36 11.62 -9.77
N SER A 320 -1.80 11.99 -10.90
CA SER A 320 -0.35 11.90 -11.09
C SER A 320 0.41 12.83 -10.14
N PHE A 321 1.42 12.26 -9.45
CA PHE A 321 2.37 13.04 -8.65
C PHE A 321 3.67 13.34 -9.41
N ALA A 322 3.72 13.15 -10.72
CA ALA A 322 4.91 13.47 -11.53
C ALA A 322 5.47 14.88 -11.29
N PRO A 323 4.64 15.93 -11.05
CA PRO A 323 5.16 17.26 -10.72
C PRO A 323 6.06 17.32 -9.46
N VAL A 324 5.89 16.37 -8.53
CA VAL A 324 6.72 16.32 -7.31
C VAL A 324 8.18 15.98 -7.62
N PHE A 325 8.48 15.33 -8.74
CA PHE A 325 9.87 15.04 -9.12
C PHE A 325 10.68 16.30 -9.41
N THR A 326 10.05 17.36 -9.91
CA THR A 326 10.69 18.66 -10.20
C THR A 326 10.46 19.68 -9.08
N HIS A 327 9.31 19.63 -8.41
CA HIS A 327 8.92 20.54 -7.33
C HIS A 327 8.54 19.73 -6.08
N PRO A 328 9.43 19.59 -5.07
CA PRO A 328 9.24 18.68 -3.94
C PRO A 328 7.90 18.76 -3.23
N ASN A 329 7.31 19.96 -3.17
CA ASN A 329 6.05 20.23 -2.48
C ASN A 329 4.94 20.67 -3.44
N ALA A 330 4.94 20.19 -4.69
CA ALA A 330 3.83 20.41 -5.61
C ALA A 330 2.53 19.86 -5.00
N GLU A 331 1.45 20.64 -5.05
CA GLU A 331 0.13 20.18 -4.61
C GLU A 331 -0.36 19.08 -5.57
N VAL A 332 -0.60 17.88 -5.06
CA VAL A 332 -1.15 16.74 -5.81
C VAL A 332 -2.63 16.57 -5.49
N ARG A 333 -2.94 16.52 -4.20
CA ARG A 333 -4.30 16.40 -3.68
C ARG A 333 -4.43 17.08 -2.31
N LYS A 334 -5.65 17.44 -1.93
CA LYS A 334 -5.95 18.02 -0.61
C LYS A 334 -6.47 16.99 0.38
N HIS A 335 -6.94 15.85 -0.12
CA HIS A 335 -7.61 14.82 0.66
C HIS A 335 -7.13 13.44 0.27
N ALA A 336 -6.97 12.55 1.27
CA ALA A 336 -6.74 11.12 1.05
C ALA A 336 -7.82 10.32 1.78
N PHE A 337 -8.47 9.41 1.04
CA PHE A 337 -9.55 8.55 1.56
C PHE A 337 -9.06 7.13 1.70
N SER A 338 -9.52 6.45 2.77
CA SER A 338 -9.15 5.05 3.03
C SER A 338 -10.33 4.26 3.58
N GLU A 339 -10.29 2.95 3.34
CA GLU A 339 -11.33 1.98 3.68
C GLU A 339 -10.79 0.89 4.60
N HIS A 340 -11.61 0.49 5.56
CA HIS A 340 -11.46 -0.75 6.30
C HIS A 340 -12.64 -1.65 5.96
N ASN A 341 -12.41 -2.61 5.08
CA ASN A 341 -13.36 -3.62 4.66
C ASN A 341 -13.00 -4.97 5.30
N TRP A 342 -13.71 -6.01 4.92
CA TRP A 342 -13.45 -7.35 5.43
C TRP A 342 -12.01 -7.80 5.16
N HIS A 343 -11.34 -8.20 6.26
CA HIS A 343 -10.05 -8.89 6.26
C HIS A 343 -10.07 -9.86 7.44
N ASP A 344 -10.40 -11.13 7.21
CA ASP A 344 -10.63 -12.15 8.23
C ASP A 344 -11.86 -11.93 9.11
N TYR A 345 -12.17 -10.67 9.42
CA TYR A 345 -13.27 -10.26 10.29
C TYR A 345 -14.18 -9.25 9.60
N SER A 346 -15.44 -9.28 10.02
CA SER A 346 -16.44 -8.30 9.61
C SER A 346 -16.00 -6.89 10.01
N ALA A 347 -15.90 -6.01 9.04
CA ALA A 347 -15.55 -4.62 9.25
C ALA A 347 -16.13 -3.71 8.16
N HIS A 348 -16.45 -2.47 8.51
CA HIS A 348 -16.76 -1.41 7.58
C HIS A 348 -16.43 -0.07 8.21
N GLY A 349 -15.29 0.48 7.85
CA GLY A 349 -14.82 1.80 8.28
C GLY A 349 -14.39 2.64 7.09
N ARG A 350 -14.50 3.97 7.25
CA ARG A 350 -14.07 4.96 6.26
C ARG A 350 -13.29 6.05 6.92
N SER A 351 -12.30 6.59 6.22
CA SER A 351 -11.55 7.73 6.74
C SER A 351 -11.20 8.74 5.66
N VAL A 352 -11.00 9.98 6.11
CA VAL A 352 -10.43 11.05 5.31
C VAL A 352 -9.31 11.75 6.08
N ARG A 353 -8.20 12.00 5.39
CA ARG A 353 -7.10 12.85 5.85
C ARG A 353 -7.14 14.15 5.10
N SER A 354 -7.09 15.25 5.82
CA SER A 354 -7.05 16.60 5.28
C SER A 354 -6.56 17.59 6.34
N GLU A 355 -5.74 18.56 5.92
CA GLU A 355 -5.30 19.68 6.77
C GLU A 355 -4.67 19.24 8.12
N GLY A 356 -3.89 18.15 8.13
CA GLY A 356 -3.25 17.60 9.33
C GLY A 356 -4.19 16.84 10.28
N PHE A 357 -5.45 16.61 9.86
CA PHE A 357 -6.41 15.82 10.61
C PHE A 357 -6.71 14.48 9.94
N LEU A 358 -6.97 13.47 10.76
CA LEU A 358 -7.59 12.21 10.38
C LEU A 358 -8.99 12.14 10.99
N TYR A 359 -10.02 12.00 10.16
CA TYR A 359 -11.37 11.68 10.58
C TYR A 359 -11.72 10.26 10.16
N ILE A 360 -12.26 9.47 11.10
CA ILE A 360 -12.68 8.08 10.90
C ILE A 360 -14.16 7.96 11.20
N ARG A 361 -14.89 7.26 10.33
CA ARG A 361 -16.27 6.79 10.57
C ARG A 361 -16.26 5.27 10.63
N ASN A 362 -16.75 4.73 11.75
CA ASN A 362 -16.94 3.30 11.95
C ASN A 362 -18.42 2.94 11.79
N ASN A 363 -18.78 2.25 10.71
CA ASN A 363 -20.14 1.83 10.42
C ASN A 363 -20.54 0.52 11.13
N ARG A 364 -19.58 -0.13 11.83
CA ARG A 364 -19.79 -1.37 12.62
C ARG A 364 -19.24 -1.20 14.05
N PRO A 365 -19.75 -0.25 14.83
CA PRO A 365 -19.17 0.12 16.13
C PRO A 365 -19.27 -0.97 17.19
N LYS A 366 -20.13 -1.97 17.01
CA LYS A 366 -20.27 -3.09 17.98
C LYS A 366 -19.09 -4.05 17.95
N GLU A 367 -18.34 -4.05 16.85
CA GLU A 367 -17.23 -4.98 16.64
C GLU A 367 -15.88 -4.32 17.03
N PRO A 368 -14.99 -5.04 17.72
CA PRO A 368 -13.63 -4.56 17.97
C PRO A 368 -12.78 -4.57 16.70
N TRP A 369 -11.75 -3.77 16.67
CA TRP A 369 -10.73 -3.78 15.60
C TRP A 369 -9.43 -4.40 16.12
N GLN A 370 -9.43 -5.70 16.36
CA GLN A 370 -8.29 -6.41 16.95
C GLN A 370 -7.09 -6.61 16.00
N GLY A 371 -7.30 -6.52 14.69
CA GLY A 371 -6.33 -6.82 13.65
C GLY A 371 -6.67 -8.11 12.91
N PRO A 372 -5.86 -8.52 11.92
CA PRO A 372 -6.06 -9.77 11.20
C PRO A 372 -5.75 -11.00 12.08
N ALA A 373 -6.19 -12.19 11.66
CA ALA A 373 -6.08 -13.41 12.43
C ALA A 373 -4.62 -13.82 12.73
N ASP A 374 -3.67 -13.52 11.84
CA ASP A 374 -2.25 -13.74 12.07
C ASP A 374 -1.71 -12.85 13.20
N SER A 375 -2.15 -11.59 13.30
CA SER A 375 -1.82 -10.72 14.42
C SER A 375 -2.46 -11.21 15.73
N VAL A 376 -3.72 -11.68 15.69
CA VAL A 376 -4.42 -12.21 16.89
C VAL A 376 -3.70 -13.43 17.47
N ARG A 377 -3.06 -14.24 16.62
CA ARG A 377 -2.25 -15.38 17.05
C ARG A 377 -0.79 -15.04 17.41
N SER A 378 -0.41 -13.78 17.34
CA SER A 378 0.97 -13.36 17.58
C SER A 378 1.36 -13.37 19.05
N PRO A 379 2.66 -13.55 19.38
CA PRO A 379 3.15 -13.39 20.75
C PRO A 379 2.82 -12.02 21.35
N SER A 380 2.90 -10.96 20.57
CA SER A 380 2.57 -9.60 20.99
C SER A 380 1.10 -9.43 21.36
N TYR A 381 0.17 -10.06 20.63
CA TYR A 381 -1.26 -10.01 20.97
C TYR A 381 -1.58 -10.82 22.22
N GLU A 382 -0.91 -11.97 22.39
CA GLU A 382 -1.07 -12.80 23.58
C GLU A 382 -0.71 -12.04 24.87
N GLN A 383 0.35 -11.24 24.84
CA GLN A 383 0.71 -10.40 25.99
C GLN A 383 -0.36 -9.31 26.27
N LEU A 384 -0.98 -8.74 25.24
CA LEU A 384 -2.10 -7.82 25.42
C LEU A 384 -3.29 -8.53 26.10
N LYS A 385 -3.60 -9.79 25.72
CA LYS A 385 -4.66 -10.58 26.39
C LYS A 385 -4.34 -10.83 27.87
N VAL A 386 -3.10 -11.19 28.20
CA VAL A 386 -2.66 -11.38 29.58
C VAL A 386 -2.90 -10.10 30.40
N LEU A 387 -2.45 -8.94 29.93
CA LEU A 387 -2.65 -7.68 30.64
C LEU A 387 -4.13 -7.24 30.69
N ARG A 388 -4.92 -7.56 29.66
CA ARG A 388 -6.36 -7.35 29.68
C ARG A 388 -7.02 -8.10 30.82
N ASP A 389 -6.72 -9.40 30.94
CA ASP A 389 -7.32 -10.29 31.93
C ASP A 389 -6.89 -9.93 33.37
N GLU A 390 -5.71 -9.32 33.51
CA GLU A 390 -5.21 -8.77 34.77
C GLU A 390 -5.73 -7.34 35.05
N GLY A 391 -6.45 -6.70 34.12
CA GLY A 391 -6.93 -5.32 34.26
C GLY A 391 -5.82 -4.25 34.26
N LYS A 392 -4.69 -4.51 33.59
CA LYS A 392 -3.48 -3.69 33.59
C LYS A 392 -3.21 -2.96 32.27
N LEU A 393 -4.08 -3.08 31.28
CA LEU A 393 -3.90 -2.40 30.01
C LEU A 393 -3.91 -0.87 30.18
N THR A 394 -3.00 -0.18 29.50
CA THR A 394 -3.12 1.26 29.27
C THR A 394 -4.25 1.53 28.27
N PRO A 395 -4.80 2.76 28.20
CA PRO A 395 -5.82 3.10 27.19
C PRO A 395 -5.37 2.82 25.74
N ALA A 396 -4.09 3.04 25.43
CA ALA A 396 -3.52 2.77 24.11
C ALA A 396 -3.53 1.27 23.77
N GLN A 397 -3.17 0.43 24.73
CA GLN A 397 -3.15 -1.03 24.60
C GLN A 397 -4.57 -1.63 24.55
N ALA A 398 -5.52 -1.03 25.29
CA ALA A 398 -6.91 -1.48 25.32
C ALA A 398 -7.66 -1.23 23.99
N ASP A 399 -7.14 -0.38 23.10
CA ASP A 399 -7.81 0.00 21.85
C ASP A 399 -8.21 -1.20 20.98
N VAL A 400 -7.40 -2.26 20.92
CA VAL A 400 -7.68 -3.45 20.09
C VAL A 400 -8.88 -4.28 20.60
N PHE A 401 -9.24 -4.13 21.88
CA PHE A 401 -10.38 -4.82 22.50
C PHE A 401 -11.61 -3.92 22.62
N LEU A 402 -11.52 -2.66 22.21
CA LEU A 402 -12.58 -1.69 22.41
C LEU A 402 -13.86 -2.08 21.63
N ALA A 403 -14.92 -2.43 22.37
CA ALA A 403 -16.24 -2.74 21.86
C ALA A 403 -17.31 -2.30 22.89
N PRO A 404 -18.26 -1.41 22.54
CA PRO A 404 -18.35 -0.75 21.24
C PRO A 404 -17.25 0.29 21.04
N ARG A 405 -16.76 0.41 19.79
CA ARG A 405 -15.88 1.52 19.38
C ARG A 405 -16.68 2.80 19.18
N PRO A 406 -16.06 3.98 19.32
CA PRO A 406 -16.70 5.22 18.89
C PRO A 406 -17.15 5.13 17.42
N PRO A 407 -18.36 5.58 17.08
CA PRO A 407 -18.81 5.62 15.69
C PRO A 407 -18.03 6.65 14.85
N GLU A 408 -17.45 7.66 15.51
CA GLU A 408 -16.63 8.70 14.93
C GLU A 408 -15.36 8.90 15.75
N GLU A 409 -14.22 9.05 15.05
CA GLU A 409 -12.94 9.37 15.68
C GLU A 409 -12.32 10.54 14.90
N LEU A 410 -11.61 11.42 15.63
CA LEU A 410 -10.90 12.56 15.05
C LEU A 410 -9.54 12.70 15.71
N TYR A 411 -8.47 12.81 14.93
CA TYR A 411 -7.10 12.93 15.42
C TYR A 411 -6.36 14.07 14.72
N ARG A 412 -5.40 14.65 15.41
CA ARG A 412 -4.41 15.58 14.84
C ARG A 412 -3.13 14.81 14.54
N SER A 413 -2.91 14.44 13.29
CA SER A 413 -1.74 13.65 12.89
C SER A 413 -0.42 14.40 13.03
N ASP A 414 -0.45 15.74 13.03
CA ASP A 414 0.72 16.60 13.23
C ASP A 414 1.17 16.73 14.72
N ALA A 415 0.28 16.45 15.67
CA ALA A 415 0.52 16.59 17.11
C ALA A 415 0.42 15.27 17.89
N ASP A 416 -0.21 14.24 17.32
CA ASP A 416 -0.45 12.93 17.93
C ASP A 416 -0.09 11.84 16.90
N ALA A 417 1.21 11.57 16.76
CA ALA A 417 1.74 10.65 15.76
C ALA A 417 1.19 9.23 15.88
N ASP A 418 0.88 8.78 17.10
CA ASP A 418 0.29 7.47 17.36
C ASP A 418 -1.25 7.48 17.36
N GLN A 419 -1.87 8.67 17.22
CA GLN A 419 -3.33 8.86 17.17
C GLN A 419 -4.05 8.17 18.33
N LEU A 420 -3.65 8.54 19.55
CA LEU A 420 -4.16 8.00 20.81
C LEU A 420 -5.27 8.86 21.43
N THR A 421 -5.36 10.13 21.06
CA THR A 421 -6.31 11.10 21.64
C THR A 421 -7.44 11.37 20.66
N ASN A 422 -8.60 10.72 20.87
CA ASN A 422 -9.79 10.97 20.05
C ASN A 422 -10.44 12.32 20.42
N LEU A 423 -10.43 13.27 19.49
CA LEU A 423 -10.95 14.64 19.62
C LEU A 423 -12.42 14.76 19.12
N ALA A 424 -13.07 13.69 18.70
CA ALA A 424 -14.41 13.74 18.08
C ALA A 424 -15.49 14.31 19.00
N SER A 425 -15.30 14.27 20.33
CA SER A 425 -16.20 14.82 21.34
C SER A 425 -15.75 16.17 21.90
N ASP A 426 -14.57 16.68 21.51
CA ASP A 426 -14.09 17.99 21.98
C ASP A 426 -14.77 19.11 21.20
N PRO A 427 -15.50 20.03 21.90
CA PRO A 427 -16.20 21.13 21.25
C PRO A 427 -15.30 22.08 20.47
N ASN A 428 -14.01 22.18 20.81
CA ASN A 428 -13.05 23.00 20.09
C ASN A 428 -12.81 22.50 18.65
N TYR A 429 -13.03 21.22 18.38
CA TYR A 429 -12.87 20.59 17.07
C TYR A 429 -14.19 20.27 16.36
N ALA A 430 -15.34 20.69 16.91
CA ALA A 430 -16.65 20.37 16.33
C ALA A 430 -16.78 20.82 14.85
N SER A 431 -16.30 22.02 14.51
CA SER A 431 -16.35 22.54 13.14
C SER A 431 -15.47 21.73 12.18
N VAL A 432 -14.29 21.28 12.64
CA VAL A 432 -13.39 20.42 11.86
C VAL A 432 -14.07 19.07 11.60
N LYS A 433 -14.62 18.45 12.64
CA LYS A 433 -15.34 17.19 12.54
C LYS A 433 -16.47 17.27 11.52
N VAL A 434 -17.34 18.27 11.60
CA VAL A 434 -18.48 18.46 10.68
C VAL A 434 -18.00 18.62 9.23
N ARG A 435 -16.94 19.40 8.99
CA ARG A 435 -16.36 19.58 7.66
C ARG A 435 -15.81 18.28 7.08
N LEU A 436 -15.03 17.53 7.86
CA LEU A 436 -14.45 16.27 7.41
C LEU A 436 -15.49 15.17 7.23
N ALA A 437 -16.50 15.12 8.10
CA ALA A 437 -17.65 14.22 7.96
C ALA A 437 -18.37 14.47 6.64
N LYS A 438 -18.67 15.76 6.32
CA LYS A 438 -19.29 16.11 5.03
C LYS A 438 -18.40 15.75 3.84
N LEU A 439 -17.10 15.98 3.94
CA LEU A 439 -16.15 15.62 2.88
C LEU A 439 -16.16 14.11 2.61
N LEU A 440 -16.26 13.30 3.67
CA LEU A 440 -16.38 11.85 3.56
C LEU A 440 -17.73 11.44 2.96
N ASP A 441 -18.83 12.13 3.31
CA ASP A 441 -20.16 11.91 2.70
C ASP A 441 -20.13 12.21 1.20
N ASP A 442 -19.53 13.33 0.81
CA ASP A 442 -19.39 13.72 -0.60
C ASP A 442 -18.58 12.67 -1.39
N TRP A 443 -17.50 12.14 -0.80
CA TRP A 443 -16.72 11.07 -1.41
C TRP A 443 -17.53 9.77 -1.53
N THR A 444 -18.20 9.34 -0.47
CA THR A 444 -19.05 8.14 -0.47
C THR A 444 -20.11 8.20 -1.57
N GLU A 445 -20.78 9.36 -1.70
CA GLU A 445 -21.83 9.55 -2.71
C GLU A 445 -21.27 9.56 -4.12
N GLN A 446 -20.19 10.33 -4.36
CA GLN A 446 -19.61 10.49 -5.70
C GLN A 446 -18.96 9.22 -6.23
N THR A 447 -18.38 8.39 -5.36
CA THR A 447 -17.68 7.15 -5.75
C THR A 447 -18.63 5.92 -5.72
N GLY A 448 -19.85 6.08 -5.25
CA GLY A 448 -20.82 4.99 -5.16
C GLY A 448 -20.54 3.99 -4.03
N ASP A 449 -19.78 4.41 -2.99
CA ASP A 449 -19.56 3.55 -1.83
C ASP A 449 -20.84 3.29 -1.04
N SER A 450 -20.92 2.14 -0.41
CA SER A 450 -22.07 1.73 0.42
C SER A 450 -21.66 0.84 1.59
N ALA A 451 -22.53 0.73 2.58
CA ALA A 451 -22.41 -0.20 3.68
C ALA A 451 -23.55 -1.21 3.64
N PRO A 452 -23.44 -2.31 2.87
CA PRO A 452 -24.46 -3.33 2.77
C PRO A 452 -24.82 -3.92 4.14
N ALA A 453 -26.10 -4.35 4.29
CA ALA A 453 -26.57 -4.93 5.55
C ALA A 453 -25.97 -6.30 5.82
N ASP A 454 -25.68 -7.07 4.77
CA ASP A 454 -25.19 -8.45 4.75
C ASP A 454 -23.71 -8.55 4.34
N ILE A 455 -22.86 -7.66 4.85
CA ILE A 455 -21.41 -7.74 4.58
C ILE A 455 -20.81 -9.07 5.07
N SER A 456 -19.64 -9.42 4.55
CA SER A 456 -18.91 -10.64 4.93
C SER A 456 -18.74 -10.75 6.45
N ARG A 457 -18.99 -11.96 6.98
CA ARG A 457 -18.92 -12.27 8.41
C ARG A 457 -17.50 -12.67 8.82
N ASP A 458 -17.27 -12.79 10.13
CA ASP A 458 -16.00 -13.29 10.68
C ASP A 458 -15.68 -14.69 10.12
N MET A 459 -14.50 -14.86 9.58
CA MET A 459 -13.96 -16.16 9.15
C MET A 459 -13.20 -16.85 10.30
N PHE A 460 -12.69 -16.07 11.24
CA PHE A 460 -11.93 -16.55 12.38
C PHE A 460 -12.58 -16.11 13.69
N ASP A 461 -12.34 -16.86 14.74
CA ASP A 461 -12.70 -16.48 16.09
C ASP A 461 -11.89 -15.25 16.53
N ARG A 462 -12.56 -14.23 17.07
CA ARG A 462 -11.92 -12.95 17.43
C ARG A 462 -10.98 -13.04 18.63
N GLU A 463 -11.15 -14.04 19.50
CA GLU A 463 -10.32 -14.22 20.68
C GLU A 463 -9.11 -15.13 20.41
N THR A 464 -9.31 -16.20 19.66
CA THR A 464 -8.28 -17.22 19.43
C THR A 464 -7.56 -17.06 18.09
N GLY A 465 -8.19 -16.40 17.11
CA GLY A 465 -7.72 -16.37 15.73
C GLY A 465 -7.86 -17.70 14.99
N GLU A 466 -8.57 -18.67 15.54
CA GLU A 466 -8.83 -19.97 14.92
C GLU A 466 -9.94 -19.87 13.87
N SER A 467 -9.81 -20.64 12.80
CA SER A 467 -10.80 -20.64 11.72
C SER A 467 -12.14 -21.22 12.16
N LEU A 468 -13.22 -20.48 11.92
CA LEU A 468 -14.61 -20.90 12.18
C LEU A 468 -15.18 -21.76 11.03
N TYR A 469 -14.51 -21.83 9.89
CA TYR A 469 -14.98 -22.51 8.69
C TYR A 469 -13.96 -23.52 8.18
N LYS A 470 -14.47 -24.55 7.51
CA LYS A 470 -13.62 -25.53 6.82
C LYS A 470 -12.97 -24.88 5.60
N ARG A 471 -11.78 -25.37 5.23
CA ARG A 471 -11.09 -24.94 4.01
C ARG A 471 -12.05 -25.00 2.80
N LYS A 472 -12.11 -23.93 2.01
CA LYS A 472 -12.99 -23.74 0.84
C LYS A 472 -14.47 -23.47 1.16
N ASP A 473 -14.88 -23.36 2.41
CA ASP A 473 -16.20 -22.89 2.76
C ASP A 473 -16.21 -21.35 2.66
N ASN A 474 -16.98 -20.81 1.74
CA ASN A 474 -17.14 -19.37 1.50
C ASN A 474 -18.50 -18.83 2.03
N SER A 475 -19.22 -19.60 2.83
CA SER A 475 -20.55 -19.21 3.32
C SER A 475 -20.56 -17.99 4.25
N TYR A 476 -19.38 -17.55 4.70
CA TYR A 476 -19.21 -16.30 5.47
C TYR A 476 -19.20 -15.05 4.58
N ARG A 477 -19.01 -15.21 3.26
CA ARG A 477 -19.00 -14.08 2.32
C ARG A 477 -20.38 -13.48 2.17
N GLY A 478 -20.41 -12.16 2.21
CA GLY A 478 -21.59 -11.34 2.00
C GLY A 478 -21.44 -10.43 0.79
N THR A 479 -22.19 -9.34 0.81
CA THR A 479 -22.17 -8.31 -0.23
C THR A 479 -20.98 -7.37 0.01
N PRO A 480 -20.03 -7.23 -0.93
CA PRO A 480 -18.93 -6.29 -0.80
C PRO A 480 -19.42 -4.82 -0.80
N PRO A 481 -18.67 -3.90 -0.16
CA PRO A 481 -18.97 -2.46 -0.23
C PRO A 481 -19.09 -1.96 -1.67
N GLY A 482 -20.08 -1.11 -1.92
CA GLY A 482 -20.32 -0.53 -3.24
C GLY A 482 -21.00 -1.46 -4.26
N TRP A 483 -21.14 -2.76 -3.98
CA TRP A 483 -21.70 -3.72 -4.92
C TRP A 483 -23.18 -3.43 -5.27
N ASP A 484 -23.98 -3.05 -4.29
CA ASP A 484 -25.39 -2.70 -4.44
C ASP A 484 -25.63 -1.35 -5.14
N ARG A 485 -24.57 -0.59 -5.39
CA ARG A 485 -24.57 0.66 -6.18
C ARG A 485 -23.81 0.54 -7.49
N ASP A 486 -23.45 -0.65 -7.90
CA ASP A 486 -22.65 -0.91 -9.11
C ASP A 486 -21.34 -0.09 -9.18
N ALA A 487 -20.69 0.08 -8.01
CA ALA A 487 -19.57 0.98 -7.84
C ALA A 487 -18.36 0.65 -8.73
N SER A 488 -18.22 -0.59 -9.22
CA SER A 488 -17.15 -0.97 -10.16
C SER A 488 -17.22 -0.20 -11.49
N HIS A 489 -18.40 0.32 -11.86
CA HIS A 489 -18.62 1.15 -13.04
C HIS A 489 -18.55 2.66 -12.74
N VAL A 490 -18.42 3.05 -11.47
CA VAL A 490 -18.28 4.47 -11.09
C VAL A 490 -16.82 4.90 -11.20
N ASN A 491 -16.53 5.86 -12.05
CA ASN A 491 -15.17 6.38 -12.31
C ASN A 491 -14.91 7.75 -11.67
N ALA A 492 -15.89 8.33 -10.98
CA ALA A 492 -15.73 9.60 -10.30
C ALA A 492 -14.65 9.48 -9.19
N PRO A 493 -13.67 10.40 -9.14
CA PRO A 493 -12.57 10.31 -8.17
C PRO A 493 -12.96 10.78 -6.75
N GLY A 494 -14.13 11.37 -6.60
CA GLY A 494 -14.48 12.09 -5.38
C GLY A 494 -13.79 13.45 -5.27
N PRO A 495 -13.90 14.13 -4.12
CA PRO A 495 -13.18 15.38 -3.82
C PRO A 495 -11.66 15.17 -3.86
N ARG A 496 -10.93 16.19 -4.39
CA ARG A 496 -9.45 16.15 -4.59
C ARG A 496 -8.73 17.24 -3.83
#